data_05d5c2bf04719b993bc9208fbcfffc86
#
_entry.id   05d5c2bf04719b993bc9208fbcfffc86
#
_cell.length_a   1.000
_cell.length_b   1.000
_cell.length_c   1.000
_cell.angle_alpha   90.00
_cell.angle_beta   90.00
_cell.angle_gamma   90.00
#
_symmetry.space_group_name_H-M   'P 1'
#
loop_
_entity.id
_entity.type
_entity.pdbx_description
1 polymer ?
#
loop_
_entity_poly.entity_id
_entity_poly.type
_entity_poly.pdbx_seq_one_letter_code
_entity_poly.pdbx_strand_id
1 'polypeptide(L)'
;MDSTHSDTFGNQELSDYNAHYGTTGYHPIVTFDGITGDFLKAKLRPGNQYTSNGVKEFLEPLLDHYSQAVPTTDILVRGDSGFATPDIYELCEKSNKEYIGCVSFILLPNEFFIII
;
A
#
# COMPACT_ATOMS: atom_id res chain seq x y z
N MET A 1 -6.27 -2.09 -4.29
CA MET A 1 -5.36 -3.25 -4.27
C MET A 1 -5.65 -4.08 -3.06
N ASP A 2 -5.64 -5.36 -3.21
CA ASP A 2 -5.83 -6.30 -2.12
C ASP A 2 -4.47 -6.68 -1.54
N SER A 3 -4.40 -6.79 -0.22
CA SER A 3 -3.28 -7.48 0.40
C SER A 3 -3.39 -8.97 0.02
N THR A 4 -2.36 -9.47 -0.59
CA THR A 4 -2.33 -10.84 -1.11
C THR A 4 -1.60 -11.73 -0.12
N HIS A 5 -2.16 -12.90 0.19
CA HIS A 5 -1.44 -13.93 0.90
C HIS A 5 -0.70 -14.81 -0.10
N SER A 6 0.55 -15.12 0.20
CA SER A 6 1.38 -16.02 -0.59
C SER A 6 1.75 -17.24 0.25
N ASP A 7 1.21 -18.38 -0.10
CA ASP A 7 1.49 -19.65 0.58
C ASP A 7 2.96 -20.04 0.46
N THR A 8 3.47 -20.63 1.53
CA THR A 8 4.83 -21.20 1.55
C THR A 8 4.78 -22.68 1.88
N PHE A 9 5.74 -23.42 1.37
CA PHE A 9 5.91 -24.83 1.63
C PHE A 9 7.23 -25.07 2.35
N GLY A 10 7.17 -25.78 3.48
CA GLY A 10 8.33 -26.01 4.34
C GLY A 10 8.67 -24.82 5.26
N ASN A 11 9.80 -24.93 5.94
CA ASN A 11 10.28 -23.89 6.85
C ASN A 11 11.01 -22.79 6.09
N GLN A 12 10.31 -21.73 5.76
CA GLN A 12 10.90 -20.55 5.12
C GLN A 12 11.06 -19.43 6.14
N GLU A 13 12.17 -18.68 6.02
CA GLU A 13 12.48 -17.58 6.90
C GLU A 13 11.37 -16.52 6.89
N LEU A 14 10.94 -16.09 8.09
CA LEU A 14 9.88 -15.09 8.28
C LEU A 14 8.50 -15.46 7.73
N SER A 15 8.28 -16.70 7.28
CA SER A 15 6.91 -17.17 7.01
C SER A 15 6.17 -17.38 8.33
N ASP A 16 4.89 -17.04 8.38
CA ASP A 16 4.07 -17.19 9.57
C ASP A 16 2.64 -17.58 9.23
N TYR A 17 1.93 -18.13 10.23
CA TYR A 17 0.57 -18.59 10.06
C TYR A 17 -0.41 -17.42 9.98
N ASN A 18 -1.23 -17.40 8.95
CA ASN A 18 -2.30 -16.43 8.77
C ASN A 18 -3.65 -17.09 9.07
N ALA A 19 -4.29 -16.65 10.15
CA ALA A 19 -5.55 -17.22 10.61
C ALA A 19 -6.73 -16.95 9.64
N HIS A 20 -6.66 -15.86 8.88
CA HIS A 20 -7.69 -15.51 7.89
C HIS A 20 -7.66 -16.46 6.69
N TYR A 21 -6.47 -16.82 6.23
CA TYR A 21 -6.29 -17.73 5.10
C TYR A 21 -6.11 -19.19 5.54
N GLY A 22 -5.87 -19.45 6.83
CA GLY A 22 -5.68 -20.78 7.37
C GLY A 22 -4.39 -21.49 6.92
N THR A 23 -3.41 -20.72 6.42
CA THR A 23 -2.15 -21.24 5.88
C THR A 23 -0.95 -20.44 6.40
N THR A 24 0.23 -21.04 6.27
CA THR A 24 1.51 -20.37 6.55
C THR A 24 2.05 -19.75 5.28
N GLY A 25 2.51 -18.51 5.35
CA GLY A 25 3.05 -17.83 4.19
C GLY A 25 3.49 -16.41 4.47
N TYR A 26 3.45 -15.59 3.44
CA TYR A 26 3.77 -14.17 3.49
C TYR A 26 2.53 -13.32 3.21
N HIS A 27 2.55 -12.10 3.73
CA HIS A 27 1.54 -11.09 3.48
C HIS A 27 2.20 -9.82 2.92
N PRO A 28 2.61 -9.86 1.64
CA PRO A 28 3.33 -8.74 1.03
C PRO A 28 2.44 -7.51 0.89
N ILE A 29 3.07 -6.35 0.93
CA ILE A 29 2.48 -5.09 0.52
C ILE A 29 3.08 -4.69 -0.82
N VAL A 30 2.25 -4.26 -1.76
CA VAL A 30 2.67 -3.91 -3.12
C VAL A 30 1.97 -2.62 -3.55
N THR A 31 2.69 -1.77 -4.27
CA THR A 31 2.14 -0.54 -4.82
C THR A 31 2.34 -0.45 -6.33
N PHE A 32 1.38 0.15 -6.98
CA PHE A 32 1.38 0.38 -8.42
C PHE A 32 0.99 1.82 -8.74
N ASP A 33 1.42 2.29 -9.90
CA ASP A 33 0.84 3.46 -10.53
C ASP A 33 -0.60 3.14 -10.94
N GLY A 34 -1.55 3.93 -10.49
CA GLY A 34 -2.97 3.69 -10.75
C GLY A 34 -3.42 4.04 -12.16
N ILE A 35 -2.60 4.76 -12.93
CA ILE A 35 -2.87 5.15 -14.31
C ILE A 35 -2.25 4.16 -15.28
N THR A 36 -0.94 3.89 -15.13
CA THR A 36 -0.19 3.03 -16.05
C THR A 36 -0.22 1.56 -15.65
N GLY A 37 -0.46 1.27 -14.37
CA GLY A 37 -0.34 -0.08 -13.81
C GLY A 37 1.10 -0.49 -13.51
N ASP A 38 2.07 0.42 -13.66
CA ASP A 38 3.47 0.11 -13.42
C ASP A 38 3.73 -0.19 -11.95
N PHE A 39 4.59 -1.17 -11.72
CA PHE A 39 5.05 -1.53 -10.39
C PHE A 39 5.94 -0.42 -9.80
N LEU A 40 5.63 0.00 -8.59
CA LEU A 40 6.38 1.05 -7.90
C LEU A 40 7.26 0.50 -6.77
N LYS A 41 6.69 -0.29 -5.87
CA LYS A 41 7.39 -0.79 -4.69
C LYS A 41 6.71 -2.01 -4.11
N ALA A 42 7.49 -2.91 -3.50
CA ALA A 42 6.98 -4.00 -2.69
C ALA A 42 7.79 -4.18 -1.41
N LYS A 43 7.14 -4.75 -0.40
CA LYS A 43 7.78 -5.21 0.83
C LYS A 43 7.19 -6.55 1.22
N LEU A 44 8.05 -7.54 1.40
CA LEU A 44 7.65 -8.83 1.94
C LEU A 44 7.41 -8.69 3.46
N ARG A 45 6.31 -9.25 3.95
CA ARG A 45 5.95 -9.24 5.37
C ARG A 45 5.57 -10.64 5.82
N PRO A 46 5.79 -11.00 7.11
CA PRO A 46 5.28 -12.25 7.67
C PRO A 46 3.77 -12.41 7.47
N GLY A 47 3.32 -13.64 7.31
CA GLY A 47 1.92 -13.95 7.01
C GLY A 47 0.92 -13.51 8.09
N ASN A 48 1.37 -13.38 9.34
CA ASN A 48 0.55 -12.93 10.48
C ASN A 48 0.41 -11.41 10.59
N GLN A 49 1.05 -10.64 9.71
CA GLN A 49 0.97 -9.18 9.74
C GLN A 49 -0.44 -8.68 9.39
N TYR A 50 -0.94 -7.77 10.20
CA TYR A 50 -2.14 -7.01 9.88
C TYR A 50 -1.92 -6.18 8.61
N THR A 51 -2.96 -6.00 7.81
CA THR A 51 -2.88 -5.27 6.53
C THR A 51 -2.23 -3.90 6.69
N SER A 52 -2.60 -3.14 7.72
CA SER A 52 -2.09 -1.79 7.99
C SER A 52 -0.71 -1.72 8.64
N ASN A 53 -0.18 -2.83 9.17
CA ASN A 53 1.10 -2.80 9.86
C ASN A 53 2.27 -2.46 8.92
N GLY A 54 3.06 -1.45 9.31
CA GLY A 54 4.25 -1.02 8.57
C GLY A 54 3.95 -0.30 7.26
N VAL A 55 2.69 0.08 7.01
CA VAL A 55 2.30 0.77 5.78
C VAL A 55 2.80 2.21 5.77
N LYS A 56 2.78 2.90 6.90
CA LYS A 56 3.31 4.26 7.01
C LYS A 56 4.78 4.33 6.63
N GLU A 57 5.61 3.49 7.21
CA GLU A 57 7.05 3.41 6.95
C GLU A 57 7.36 2.94 5.53
N PHE A 58 6.46 2.21 4.93
CA PHE A 58 6.55 1.77 3.54
C PHE A 58 6.19 2.88 2.56
N LEU A 59 5.12 3.64 2.86
CA LEU A 59 4.53 4.63 1.96
C LEU A 59 5.24 5.99 2.03
N GLU A 60 5.69 6.42 3.21
CA GLU A 60 6.30 7.74 3.42
C GLU A 60 7.47 8.04 2.47
N PRO A 61 8.50 7.15 2.33
CA PRO A 61 9.59 7.39 1.39
C PRO A 61 9.14 7.45 -0.07
N LEU A 62 8.08 6.71 -0.41
CA LEU A 62 7.53 6.71 -1.76
C LEU A 62 6.83 8.04 -2.07
N LEU A 63 6.04 8.56 -1.14
CA LEU A 63 5.40 9.87 -1.25
C LEU A 63 6.44 10.99 -1.33
N ASP A 64 7.48 10.95 -0.52
CA ASP A 64 8.57 11.92 -0.54
C ASP A 64 9.28 11.92 -1.89
N HIS A 65 9.59 10.75 -2.42
CA HIS A 65 10.23 10.60 -3.71
C HIS A 65 9.41 11.25 -4.83
N TYR A 66 8.13 10.91 -4.94
CA TYR A 66 7.28 11.45 -6.01
C TYR A 66 6.91 12.91 -5.79
N SER A 67 6.81 13.37 -4.56
CA SER A 67 6.62 14.81 -4.27
C SER A 67 7.79 15.66 -4.75
N GLN A 68 9.01 15.12 -4.73
CA GLN A 68 10.20 15.79 -5.25
C GLN A 68 10.34 15.64 -6.78
N ALA A 69 10.01 14.47 -7.31
CA ALA A 69 10.13 14.18 -8.74
C ALA A 69 9.07 14.93 -9.57
N VAL A 70 7.86 15.11 -9.05
CA VAL A 70 6.72 15.75 -9.72
C VAL A 70 6.05 16.78 -8.82
N PRO A 71 6.73 17.88 -8.46
CA PRO A 71 6.29 18.80 -7.41
C PRO A 71 4.99 19.54 -7.72
N THR A 72 4.61 19.64 -8.99
CA THR A 72 3.39 20.32 -9.45
C THR A 72 2.20 19.37 -9.67
N THR A 73 2.39 18.08 -9.42
CA THR A 73 1.35 17.05 -9.62
C THR A 73 0.77 16.64 -8.29
N ASP A 74 -0.53 16.62 -8.18
CA ASP A 74 -1.22 16.09 -7.02
C ASP A 74 -1.09 14.57 -6.98
N ILE A 75 -0.85 14.03 -5.79
CA ILE A 75 -0.71 12.60 -5.57
C ILE A 75 -1.93 12.11 -4.80
N LEU A 76 -2.66 11.20 -5.40
CA LEU A 76 -3.77 10.50 -4.77
C LEU A 76 -3.34 9.10 -4.36
N VAL A 77 -3.46 8.79 -3.09
CA VAL A 77 -3.20 7.44 -2.55
C VAL A 77 -4.53 6.69 -2.44
N ARG A 78 -4.58 5.50 -2.99
CA ARG A 78 -5.74 4.62 -2.93
C ARG A 78 -5.37 3.27 -2.33
N GLY A 79 -6.14 2.83 -1.35
CA GLY A 79 -6.03 1.50 -0.74
C GLY A 79 -7.40 0.89 -0.48
N ASP A 80 -7.45 -0.37 -0.08
CA ASP A 80 -8.68 -0.98 0.43
C ASP A 80 -8.96 -0.53 1.88
N SER A 81 -10.09 -0.98 2.44
CA SER A 81 -10.48 -0.61 3.80
C SER A 81 -9.50 -1.07 4.88
N GLY A 82 -8.70 -2.09 4.61
CA GLY A 82 -7.66 -2.58 5.53
C GLY A 82 -6.51 -1.59 5.73
N PHE A 83 -6.34 -0.64 4.79
CA PHE A 83 -5.35 0.43 4.88
C PHE A 83 -5.93 1.75 5.43
N ALA A 84 -7.23 1.82 5.71
CA ALA A 84 -7.89 3.01 6.23
C ALA A 84 -7.61 3.19 7.72
N THR A 85 -6.42 3.65 8.06
CA THR A 85 -5.99 3.88 9.46
C THR A 85 -5.64 5.34 9.70
N PRO A 86 -5.75 5.83 10.95
CA PRO A 86 -5.36 7.19 11.30
C PRO A 86 -3.95 7.56 10.86
N ASP A 87 -2.99 6.65 11.01
CA ASP A 87 -1.59 6.88 10.64
C ASP A 87 -1.42 7.20 9.14
N ILE A 88 -2.20 6.53 8.29
CA ILE A 88 -2.14 6.77 6.83
C ILE A 88 -2.82 8.09 6.47
N TYR A 89 -3.95 8.40 7.11
CA TYR A 89 -4.61 9.70 6.92
C TYR A 89 -3.70 10.84 7.34
N GLU A 90 -3.08 10.77 8.53
CA GLU A 90 -2.13 11.76 9.02
C GLU A 90 -0.92 11.92 8.09
N LEU A 91 -0.39 10.81 7.58
CA LEU A 91 0.71 10.84 6.63
C LEU A 91 0.33 11.59 5.34
N CYS A 92 -0.84 11.31 4.79
CA CYS A 92 -1.32 11.97 3.58
C CYS A 92 -1.60 13.45 3.82
N GLU A 93 -2.25 13.81 4.91
CA GLU A 93 -2.50 15.21 5.31
C GLU A 93 -1.20 15.99 5.50
N LYS A 94 -0.24 15.43 6.23
CA LYS A 94 1.08 16.03 6.45
C LYS A 94 1.83 16.27 5.15
N SER A 95 1.69 15.36 4.20
CA SER A 95 2.34 15.45 2.89
C SER A 95 1.54 16.28 1.89
N ASN A 96 0.43 16.89 2.31
CA ASN A 96 -0.54 17.60 1.45
C ASN A 96 -1.01 16.72 0.26
N LYS A 97 -1.31 15.47 0.54
CA LYS A 97 -1.78 14.47 -0.40
C LYS A 97 -3.19 14.02 -0.05
N GLU A 98 -3.94 13.65 -1.05
CA GLU A 98 -5.27 13.08 -0.85
C GLU A 98 -5.19 11.57 -0.65
N TYR A 99 -6.04 11.06 0.24
CA TYR A 99 -6.20 9.63 0.47
C TYR A 99 -7.66 9.22 0.28
N ILE A 100 -7.87 8.18 -0.50
CA ILE A 100 -9.18 7.54 -0.64
C ILE A 100 -9.08 6.10 -0.14
N GLY A 101 -9.66 5.88 1.03
CA GLY A 101 -9.92 4.54 1.57
C GLY A 101 -11.27 4.05 1.07
N CYS A 102 -11.24 2.95 0.32
CA CYS A 102 -12.42 2.26 -0.23
C CYS A 102 -13.21 2.99 -1.32
N VAL A 103 -12.93 2.54 -2.51
CA VAL A 103 -13.73 2.44 -3.75
C VAL A 103 -14.88 3.43 -3.96
N SER A 104 -14.62 4.41 -4.80
CA SER A 104 -15.51 4.79 -5.91
C SER A 104 -14.68 5.55 -6.95
N PHE A 105 -14.83 5.21 -8.20
CA PHE A 105 -14.13 5.85 -9.30
C PHE A 105 -14.30 7.37 -9.29
N ILE A 106 -13.23 8.09 -8.99
CA ILE A 106 -13.12 9.49 -9.35
C ILE A 106 -11.96 9.57 -10.32
N LEU A 107 -12.26 9.77 -11.58
CA LEU A 107 -11.30 10.15 -12.60
C LEU A 107 -11.07 11.66 -12.47
N LEU A 108 -9.96 12.05 -11.84
CA LEU A 108 -9.49 13.44 -11.87
C LEU A 108 -8.39 13.53 -12.93
N PRO A 109 -8.49 14.44 -13.89
CA PRO A 109 -7.46 14.62 -14.90
C PRO A 109 -6.20 15.25 -14.27
N ASN A 110 -5.02 14.71 -14.58
CA ASN A 110 -3.69 15.16 -14.20
C ASN A 110 -3.20 14.78 -12.79
N GLU A 111 -3.70 13.72 -12.20
CA GLU A 111 -3.22 13.22 -10.91
C GLU A 111 -2.34 11.99 -11.07
N PHE A 112 -1.33 11.89 -10.23
CA PHE A 112 -0.52 10.69 -10.09
C PHE A 112 -1.14 9.79 -9.02
N PHE A 113 -1.52 8.57 -9.39
CA PHE A 113 -2.14 7.62 -8.47
C PHE A 113 -1.14 6.63 -7.92
N ILE A 114 -1.10 6.51 -6.61
CA ILE A 114 -0.46 5.39 -5.93
C ILE A 114 -1.55 4.46 -5.42
N ILE A 115 -1.55 3.22 -5.86
CA ILE A 115 -2.44 2.18 -5.39
C ILE A 115 -1.66 1.25 -4.47
N ILE A 116 -2.15 1.11 -3.25
CA ILE A 116 -1.62 0.17 -2.27
C ILE A 116 -2.47 -1.10 -2.24
#